data_ae2e9ccc7e663ef5986573ceb956094b
#
_entry.id   ae2e9ccc7e663ef5986573ceb956094b
#
_cell.length_a   1.000
_cell.length_b   1.000
_cell.length_c   1.000
_cell.angle_alpha   90.00
_cell.angle_beta   90.00
_cell.angle_gamma   90.00
#
_symmetry.space_group_name_H-M   'P 1'
#
loop_
_entity.id
_entity.type
_entity.pdbx_description
1 polymer ?
#
loop_
_entity_poly.entity_id
_entity_poly.type
_entity_poly.pdbx_seq_one_letter_code
_entity_poly.pdbx_strand_id
1 'polypeptide(L)'
;MPEIQNYEVYTTRMQKSVYDKMFFVDKIFDENIDTFIDFGCADAELICHLRVFMPDVRFIGYDIDDNMLAKARRKAPFAEFYSNWDDIKVDPKRTIVNLSSVLHEIYHYCARGDIEQFWNRLLTPGFAYITIRDMFKPTALPCGTMWRQAVYDAGYGDKLHDFENHWGPINDTVSMIHFLLKYKYTENWERELRENYLPLAPAALGKHFKEYETVYERFDALPYIVHQVSQDFGLDVSYIPTHLHLILRKEG
;
A
#
# COMPACT_ATOMS: atom_id res chain seq x y z
N MET A 1 -15.70 -1.41 5.74
CA MET A 1 -14.51 -2.25 6.02
C MET A 1 -14.70 -2.97 7.35
N PRO A 2 -14.16 -4.19 7.54
CA PRO A 2 -14.16 -4.82 8.85
C PRO A 2 -13.38 -3.96 9.85
N GLU A 3 -13.86 -3.93 11.10
CA GLU A 3 -13.27 -3.11 12.16
C GLU A 3 -11.87 -3.61 12.53
N ILE A 4 -10.93 -2.69 12.76
CA ILE A 4 -9.58 -2.99 13.24
C ILE A 4 -9.69 -3.34 14.73
N GLN A 5 -9.39 -4.59 15.10
CA GLN A 5 -9.53 -5.07 16.47
C GLN A 5 -8.45 -4.52 17.41
N ASN A 6 -7.23 -4.30 16.90
CA ASN A 6 -6.11 -3.75 17.66
C ASN A 6 -5.38 -2.67 16.86
N TYR A 7 -5.77 -1.41 17.09
CA TYR A 7 -5.19 -0.24 16.42
C TYR A 7 -3.70 -0.01 16.73
N GLU A 8 -3.24 -0.34 17.93
CA GLU A 8 -1.83 -0.15 18.31
C GLU A 8 -0.91 -1.09 17.53
N VAL A 9 -1.28 -2.35 17.46
CA VAL A 9 -0.54 -3.35 16.67
C VAL A 9 -0.59 -3.02 15.19
N TYR A 10 -1.75 -2.58 14.69
CA TYR A 10 -1.92 -2.17 13.30
C TYR A 10 -1.00 -1.00 12.93
N THR A 11 -1.01 0.08 13.71
CA THR A 11 -0.15 1.25 13.45
C THR A 11 1.33 0.94 13.59
N THR A 12 1.74 0.15 14.60
CA THR A 12 3.15 -0.27 14.77
C THR A 12 3.66 -1.04 13.55
N ARG A 13 2.83 -1.85 12.92
CA ARG A 13 3.21 -2.57 11.70
C ARG A 13 3.31 -1.66 10.49
N MET A 14 2.42 -0.69 10.36
CA MET A 14 2.49 0.31 9.29
C MET A 14 3.78 1.13 9.36
N GLN A 15 4.28 1.42 10.57
CA GLN A 15 5.54 2.15 10.79
C GLN A 15 6.76 1.41 10.23
N LYS A 16 6.78 0.07 10.25
CA LYS A 16 7.90 -0.72 9.71
C LYS A 16 8.16 -0.51 8.22
N SER A 17 7.15 -0.09 7.47
CA SER A 17 7.25 0.16 6.03
C SER A 17 7.42 1.64 5.66
N VAL A 18 7.54 2.55 6.64
CA VAL A 18 7.52 3.99 6.37
C VAL A 18 8.66 4.43 5.44
N TYR A 19 9.86 3.90 5.63
CA TYR A 19 11.00 4.23 4.76
C TYR A 19 10.79 3.75 3.32
N ASP A 20 10.18 2.59 3.14
CA ASP A 20 9.82 2.07 1.82
C ASP A 20 8.73 2.93 1.14
N LYS A 21 7.81 3.49 1.94
CA LYS A 21 6.78 4.42 1.45
C LYS A 21 7.35 5.77 0.99
N MET A 22 8.54 6.14 1.47
CA MET A 22 9.22 7.39 1.12
C MET A 22 10.11 7.28 -0.13
N PHE A 23 9.99 6.23 -0.91
CA PHE A 23 10.84 5.90 -2.07
C PHE A 23 10.97 7.02 -3.11
N PHE A 24 10.02 7.95 -3.14
CA PHE A 24 9.97 9.05 -4.11
C PHE A 24 10.77 10.29 -3.69
N VAL A 25 11.14 10.42 -2.42
CA VAL A 25 11.78 11.62 -1.86
C VAL A 25 13.10 11.98 -2.55
N ASP A 26 13.87 10.97 -2.97
CA ASP A 26 15.14 11.14 -3.69
C ASP A 26 15.00 11.05 -5.21
N LYS A 27 13.77 11.16 -5.75
CA LYS A 27 13.48 11.00 -7.17
C LYS A 27 12.65 12.15 -7.75
N ILE A 28 11.94 12.90 -6.92
CA ILE A 28 11.18 14.08 -7.34
C ILE A 28 11.93 15.33 -6.86
N PHE A 29 12.57 16.04 -7.81
CA PHE A 29 13.30 17.28 -7.59
C PHE A 29 12.63 18.38 -8.40
N ASP A 30 11.43 18.80 -8.01
CA ASP A 30 10.65 19.83 -8.68
C ASP A 30 10.32 20.96 -7.69
N GLU A 31 11.00 22.10 -7.86
CA GLU A 31 10.85 23.29 -7.02
C GLU A 31 9.46 23.94 -7.12
N ASN A 32 8.66 23.57 -8.11
CA ASN A 32 7.31 24.07 -8.24
C ASN A 32 6.32 23.33 -7.32
N ILE A 33 6.70 22.20 -6.76
CA ILE A 33 5.84 21.45 -5.85
C ILE A 33 5.80 22.11 -4.48
N ASP A 34 4.61 22.47 -4.04
CA ASP A 34 4.36 23.07 -2.72
C ASP A 34 3.33 22.31 -1.88
N THR A 35 2.69 21.30 -2.44
CA THR A 35 1.64 20.56 -1.75
C THR A 35 1.82 19.03 -1.92
N PHE A 36 1.66 18.31 -0.81
CA PHE A 36 1.67 16.84 -0.78
C PHE A 36 0.38 16.33 -0.14
N ILE A 37 -0.32 15.45 -0.84
CA ILE A 37 -1.52 14.78 -0.33
C ILE A 37 -1.21 13.31 -0.10
N ASP A 38 -1.38 12.82 1.12
CA ASP A 38 -1.35 11.40 1.46
C ASP A 38 -2.77 10.85 1.47
N PHE A 39 -3.11 10.06 0.45
CA PHE A 39 -4.42 9.43 0.32
C PHE A 39 -4.44 8.10 1.08
N GLY A 40 -5.28 7.98 2.11
CA GLY A 40 -5.25 6.89 3.07
C GLY A 40 -4.16 7.12 4.13
N CYS A 41 -4.13 8.33 4.71
CA CYS A 41 -3.03 8.77 5.57
C CYS A 41 -2.99 8.11 6.96
N ALA A 42 -4.01 7.38 7.34
CA ALA A 42 -4.18 6.78 8.67
C ALA A 42 -3.85 7.77 9.80
N ASP A 43 -2.88 7.45 10.68
CA ASP A 43 -2.46 8.31 11.79
C ASP A 43 -1.36 9.34 11.42
N ALA A 44 -1.14 9.59 10.12
CA ALA A 44 -0.17 10.54 9.57
C ALA A 44 1.32 10.20 9.83
N GLU A 45 1.68 8.93 10.03
CA GLU A 45 3.08 8.55 10.25
C GLU A 45 3.98 8.98 9.09
N LEU A 46 3.56 8.72 7.84
CA LEU A 46 4.31 9.12 6.65
C LEU A 46 4.50 10.63 6.58
N ILE A 47 3.46 11.41 6.82
CA ILE A 47 3.49 12.89 6.82
C ILE A 47 4.50 13.40 7.86
N CYS A 48 4.54 12.81 9.06
CA CYS A 48 5.50 13.19 10.10
C CYS A 48 6.95 13.00 9.64
N HIS A 49 7.25 11.89 8.97
CA HIS A 49 8.59 11.63 8.45
C HIS A 49 8.95 12.54 7.27
N LEU A 50 8.01 12.77 6.34
CA LEU A 50 8.22 13.62 5.17
C LEU A 50 8.50 15.07 5.54
N ARG A 51 7.95 15.58 6.66
CA ARG A 51 8.18 16.96 7.13
C ARG A 51 9.66 17.31 7.27
N VAL A 52 10.52 16.34 7.60
CA VAL A 52 11.96 16.54 7.73
C VAL A 52 12.64 16.77 6.37
N PHE A 53 12.16 16.10 5.34
CA PHE A 53 12.74 16.14 3.98
C PHE A 53 12.13 17.22 3.10
N MET A 54 10.90 17.62 3.39
CA MET A 54 10.11 18.57 2.60
C MET A 54 9.54 19.68 3.52
N PRO A 55 10.39 20.48 4.18
CA PRO A 55 9.96 21.39 5.25
C PRO A 55 9.03 22.52 4.79
N ASP A 56 9.12 22.91 3.51
CA ASP A 56 8.37 24.03 2.92
C ASP A 56 7.08 23.58 2.21
N VAL A 57 6.80 22.27 2.20
CA VAL A 57 5.62 21.69 1.54
C VAL A 57 4.43 21.69 2.50
N ARG A 58 3.27 22.08 1.97
CA ARG A 58 1.98 21.94 2.66
C ARG A 58 1.56 20.49 2.64
N PHE A 59 1.31 19.90 3.82
CA PHE A 59 0.89 18.51 3.97
C PHE A 59 -0.61 18.40 4.21
N ILE A 60 -1.24 17.50 3.46
CA ILE A 60 -2.66 17.16 3.57
C ILE A 60 -2.78 15.65 3.72
N GLY A 61 -3.50 15.20 4.74
CA GLY A 61 -3.91 13.81 4.91
C GLY A 61 -5.38 13.64 4.57
N TYR A 62 -5.70 12.63 3.78
CA TYR A 62 -7.07 12.19 3.53
C TYR A 62 -7.25 10.76 4.04
N ASP A 63 -8.29 10.51 4.82
CA ASP A 63 -8.70 9.18 5.26
C ASP A 63 -10.20 9.14 5.53
N ILE A 64 -10.83 7.98 5.36
CA ILE A 64 -12.25 7.79 5.64
C ILE A 64 -12.52 7.42 7.11
N ASP A 65 -11.48 7.07 7.88
CA ASP A 65 -11.59 6.70 9.30
C ASP A 65 -11.37 7.92 10.20
N ASP A 66 -12.46 8.45 10.76
CA ASP A 66 -12.41 9.61 11.67
C ASP A 66 -11.58 9.35 12.94
N ASN A 67 -11.46 8.10 13.40
CA ASN A 67 -10.61 7.76 14.55
C ASN A 67 -9.13 7.89 14.19
N MET A 68 -8.75 7.47 12.98
CA MET A 68 -7.40 7.67 12.45
C MET A 68 -7.11 9.16 12.26
N LEU A 69 -8.02 9.91 11.65
CA LEU A 69 -7.87 11.37 11.51
C LEU A 69 -7.74 12.10 12.85
N ALA A 70 -8.46 11.65 13.89
CA ALA A 70 -8.32 12.22 15.23
C ALA A 70 -6.93 11.97 15.84
N LYS A 71 -6.29 10.83 15.55
CA LYS A 71 -4.90 10.55 15.91
C LYS A 71 -3.94 11.38 15.08
N ALA A 72 -4.16 11.46 13.76
CA ALA A 72 -3.36 12.23 12.82
C ALA A 72 -3.27 13.71 13.20
N ARG A 73 -4.40 14.35 13.52
CA ARG A 73 -4.45 15.76 13.98
C ARG A 73 -3.63 16.02 15.24
N ARG A 74 -3.58 15.05 16.16
CA ARG A 74 -2.75 15.17 17.38
C ARG A 74 -1.26 14.96 17.07
N LYS A 75 -0.94 14.05 16.16
CA LYS A 75 0.43 13.66 15.84
C LYS A 75 1.12 14.66 14.92
N ALA A 76 0.40 15.18 13.94
CA ALA A 76 0.90 16.12 12.93
C ALA A 76 0.07 17.42 12.89
N PRO A 77 0.10 18.26 13.97
CA PRO A 77 -0.70 19.49 14.03
C PRO A 77 -0.31 20.55 13.01
N PHE A 78 0.77 20.35 12.27
CA PHE A 78 1.25 21.20 11.17
C PHE A 78 0.61 20.87 9.82
N ALA A 79 -0.14 19.76 9.72
CA ALA A 79 -0.80 19.29 8.51
C ALA A 79 -2.32 19.46 8.59
N GLU A 80 -2.97 19.43 7.44
CA GLU A 80 -4.42 19.47 7.31
C GLU A 80 -4.99 18.07 7.09
N PHE A 81 -6.20 17.77 7.64
CA PHE A 81 -6.79 16.45 7.57
C PHE A 81 -8.27 16.49 7.19
N TYR A 82 -8.64 15.72 6.17
CA TYR A 82 -9.96 15.68 5.59
C TYR A 82 -10.51 14.25 5.53
N SER A 83 -11.81 14.09 5.82
CA SER A 83 -12.55 12.84 5.61
C SER A 83 -13.41 12.88 4.34
N ASN A 84 -13.51 14.05 3.70
CA ASN A 84 -14.16 14.19 2.41
C ASN A 84 -13.16 14.75 1.38
N TRP A 85 -12.90 13.99 0.31
CA TRP A 85 -11.97 14.37 -0.75
C TRP A 85 -12.35 15.68 -1.45
N ASP A 86 -13.64 15.94 -1.61
CA ASP A 86 -14.13 17.11 -2.34
C ASP A 86 -13.90 18.45 -1.58
N ASP A 87 -13.55 18.37 -0.28
CA ASP A 87 -13.21 19.55 0.52
C ASP A 87 -11.75 20.00 0.35
N ILE A 88 -10.89 19.16 -0.24
CA ILE A 88 -9.47 19.46 -0.47
C ILE A 88 -9.36 20.47 -1.62
N LYS A 89 -8.77 21.64 -1.32
CA LYS A 89 -8.55 22.71 -2.32
C LYS A 89 -7.06 22.96 -2.48
N VAL A 90 -6.53 22.61 -3.65
CA VAL A 90 -5.11 22.72 -4.02
C VAL A 90 -4.96 23.13 -5.48
N ASP A 91 -3.77 23.59 -5.87
CA ASP A 91 -3.37 23.67 -7.26
C ASP A 91 -2.82 22.30 -7.70
N PRO A 92 -3.51 21.57 -8.59
CA PRO A 92 -3.06 20.24 -9.00
C PRO A 92 -1.66 20.27 -9.65
N LYS A 93 -1.32 21.35 -10.37
CA LYS A 93 -0.02 21.48 -11.05
C LYS A 93 1.17 21.64 -10.10
N ARG A 94 0.90 21.87 -8.82
CA ARG A 94 1.90 22.03 -7.77
C ARG A 94 1.79 20.95 -6.68
N THR A 95 1.00 19.91 -6.95
CA THR A 95 0.64 18.90 -5.96
C THR A 95 1.14 17.51 -6.34
N ILE A 96 1.74 16.82 -5.35
CA ILE A 96 1.96 15.37 -5.37
C ILE A 96 0.79 14.70 -4.65
N VAL A 97 0.21 13.66 -5.25
CA VAL A 97 -0.72 12.74 -4.57
C VAL A 97 -0.06 11.40 -4.37
N ASN A 98 0.02 10.96 -3.13
CA ASN A 98 0.59 9.68 -2.74
C ASN A 98 -0.50 8.65 -2.44
N LEU A 99 -0.35 7.44 -2.99
CA LEU A 99 -1.20 6.27 -2.78
C LEU A 99 -0.32 5.16 -2.20
N SER A 100 -0.23 5.08 -0.88
CA SER A 100 0.62 4.09 -0.23
C SER A 100 -0.18 3.09 0.57
N SER A 101 -0.19 1.83 0.14
CA SER A 101 -0.91 0.71 0.79
C SER A 101 -2.42 0.97 0.91
N VAL A 102 -3.04 1.49 -0.13
CA VAL A 102 -4.47 1.83 -0.17
C VAL A 102 -5.19 1.24 -1.39
N LEU A 103 -4.50 1.03 -2.51
CA LEU A 103 -5.13 0.52 -3.73
C LEU A 103 -5.65 -0.90 -3.55
N HIS A 104 -4.91 -1.79 -2.86
CA HIS A 104 -5.37 -3.15 -2.61
C HIS A 104 -6.69 -3.16 -1.81
N GLU A 105 -6.89 -2.23 -0.86
CA GLU A 105 -8.14 -2.07 -0.12
C GLU A 105 -9.27 -1.56 -1.05
N ILE A 106 -9.00 -0.54 -1.87
CA ILE A 106 -9.98 -0.01 -2.82
C ILE A 106 -10.46 -1.13 -3.78
N TYR A 107 -9.53 -1.89 -4.35
CA TYR A 107 -9.88 -2.98 -5.26
C TYR A 107 -10.53 -4.18 -4.57
N HIS A 108 -10.33 -4.33 -3.27
CA HIS A 108 -10.95 -5.42 -2.51
C HIS A 108 -12.37 -5.05 -2.02
N TYR A 109 -12.56 -3.83 -1.48
CA TYR A 109 -13.80 -3.46 -0.80
C TYR A 109 -14.80 -2.68 -1.65
N CYS A 110 -14.35 -2.05 -2.75
CA CYS A 110 -15.21 -1.21 -3.57
C CYS A 110 -15.81 -1.98 -4.75
N ALA A 111 -17.03 -1.61 -5.14
CA ALA A 111 -17.62 -2.10 -6.37
C ALA A 111 -16.90 -1.51 -7.59
N ARG A 112 -17.00 -2.17 -8.75
CA ARG A 112 -16.33 -1.72 -9.98
C ARG A 112 -16.63 -0.26 -10.34
N GLY A 113 -17.88 0.19 -10.18
CA GLY A 113 -18.28 1.58 -10.44
C GLY A 113 -17.59 2.59 -9.51
N ASP A 114 -17.39 2.23 -8.24
CA ASP A 114 -16.70 3.07 -7.26
C ASP A 114 -15.21 3.16 -7.56
N ILE A 115 -14.58 2.08 -8.04
CA ILE A 115 -13.19 2.08 -8.49
C ILE A 115 -13.01 3.01 -9.70
N GLU A 116 -13.94 2.98 -10.66
CA GLU A 116 -13.92 3.88 -11.82
C GLU A 116 -14.09 5.35 -11.38
N GLN A 117 -14.97 5.64 -10.43
CA GLN A 117 -15.15 6.97 -9.85
C GLN A 117 -13.89 7.42 -9.09
N PHE A 118 -13.26 6.55 -8.31
CA PHE A 118 -12.00 6.83 -7.63
C PHE A 118 -10.93 7.30 -8.62
N TRP A 119 -10.69 6.54 -9.71
CA TRP A 119 -9.72 6.92 -10.73
C TRP A 119 -10.08 8.24 -11.43
N ASN A 120 -11.34 8.46 -11.74
CA ASN A 120 -11.78 9.71 -12.34
C ASN A 120 -11.52 10.90 -11.40
N ARG A 121 -11.86 10.80 -10.11
CA ARG A 121 -11.60 11.86 -9.12
C ARG A 121 -10.11 12.14 -8.95
N LEU A 122 -9.29 11.10 -8.97
CA LEU A 122 -7.84 11.23 -8.82
C LEU A 122 -7.18 11.86 -10.06
N LEU A 123 -7.63 11.49 -11.26
CA LEU A 123 -6.92 11.83 -12.50
C LEU A 123 -7.45 13.11 -13.17
N THR A 124 -8.75 13.42 -13.03
CA THR A 124 -9.36 14.60 -13.67
C THR A 124 -8.70 15.93 -13.30
N PRO A 125 -8.26 16.18 -12.05
CA PRO A 125 -7.59 17.43 -11.72
C PRO A 125 -6.24 17.62 -12.42
N GLY A 126 -5.56 16.55 -12.83
CA GLY A 126 -4.25 16.59 -13.47
C GLY A 126 -3.14 16.96 -12.50
N PHE A 127 -2.99 16.23 -11.41
CA PHE A 127 -1.93 16.43 -10.42
C PHE A 127 -0.55 16.31 -11.06
N ALA A 128 0.39 17.15 -10.64
CA ALA A 128 1.75 17.18 -11.17
C ALA A 128 2.45 15.82 -11.06
N TYR A 129 2.31 15.18 -9.92
CA TYR A 129 2.83 13.84 -9.68
C TYR A 129 1.81 12.96 -8.94
N ILE A 130 1.83 11.68 -9.30
CA ILE A 130 1.15 10.62 -8.55
C ILE A 130 2.22 9.59 -8.17
N THR A 131 2.33 9.28 -6.87
CA THR A 131 3.23 8.24 -6.37
C THR A 131 2.40 7.08 -5.86
N ILE A 132 2.76 5.86 -6.26
CA ILE A 132 2.07 4.63 -5.85
C ILE A 132 3.09 3.68 -5.25
N ARG A 133 2.80 3.22 -4.04
CA ARG A 133 3.48 2.10 -3.42
C ARG A 133 2.44 1.16 -2.84
N ASP A 134 2.28 0.00 -3.46
CA ASP A 134 1.29 -0.98 -2.99
C ASP A 134 1.66 -2.41 -3.38
N MET A 135 0.88 -3.36 -2.85
CA MET A 135 1.01 -4.77 -3.18
C MET A 135 0.30 -5.10 -4.48
N PHE A 136 1.00 -5.82 -5.35
CA PHE A 136 0.48 -6.21 -6.66
C PHE A 136 0.74 -7.70 -6.93
N LYS A 137 -0.16 -8.27 -7.73
CA LYS A 137 -0.11 -9.68 -8.12
C LYS A 137 1.09 -9.95 -9.02
N PRO A 138 2.04 -10.82 -8.61
CA PRO A 138 3.14 -11.26 -9.47
C PRO A 138 2.67 -12.24 -10.55
N THR A 139 3.60 -12.62 -11.44
CA THR A 139 3.37 -13.74 -12.35
C THR A 139 3.26 -15.04 -11.57
N ALA A 140 2.21 -15.81 -11.85
CA ALA A 140 2.01 -17.11 -11.24
C ALA A 140 3.00 -18.15 -11.81
N LEU A 141 3.75 -18.80 -10.93
CA LEU A 141 4.62 -19.93 -11.26
C LEU A 141 4.22 -21.12 -10.39
N PRO A 142 4.33 -22.37 -10.88
CA PRO A 142 4.11 -23.54 -10.04
C PRO A 142 5.03 -23.50 -8.80
N CYS A 143 4.48 -23.76 -7.62
CA CYS A 143 5.27 -23.91 -6.40
C CYS A 143 5.30 -25.39 -5.95
N GLY A 144 6.46 -25.83 -5.46
CA GLY A 144 6.58 -27.15 -4.83
C GLY A 144 5.84 -27.20 -3.48
N THR A 145 5.89 -28.34 -2.82
CA THR A 145 5.19 -28.55 -1.54
C THR A 145 6.11 -28.42 -0.31
N MET A 146 7.41 -28.32 -0.49
CA MET A 146 8.39 -28.29 0.63
C MET A 146 8.21 -27.12 1.58
N TRP A 147 7.77 -25.97 1.05
CA TRP A 147 7.50 -24.78 1.87
C TRP A 147 6.40 -25.02 2.92
N ARG A 148 5.44 -25.91 2.65
CA ARG A 148 4.36 -26.25 3.59
C ARG A 148 4.89 -26.84 4.87
N GLN A 149 5.84 -27.78 4.77
CA GLN A 149 6.45 -28.38 5.95
C GLN A 149 7.12 -27.34 6.83
N ALA A 150 7.86 -26.41 6.23
CA ALA A 150 8.48 -25.31 6.98
C ALA A 150 7.45 -24.43 7.72
N VAL A 151 6.28 -24.18 7.10
CA VAL A 151 5.17 -23.44 7.76
C VAL A 151 4.59 -24.22 8.95
N TYR A 152 4.40 -25.55 8.80
CA TYR A 152 3.94 -26.41 9.90
C TYR A 152 4.95 -26.48 11.03
N ASP A 153 6.22 -26.69 10.72
CA ASP A 153 7.32 -26.78 11.69
C ASP A 153 7.49 -25.47 12.49
N ALA A 154 7.19 -24.33 11.87
CA ALA A 154 7.20 -23.02 12.50
C ALA A 154 5.90 -22.69 13.30
N GLY A 155 4.93 -23.63 13.38
CA GLY A 155 3.71 -23.48 14.17
C GLY A 155 2.60 -22.65 13.51
N TYR A 156 2.64 -22.43 12.19
CA TYR A 156 1.61 -21.68 11.45
C TYR A 156 0.65 -22.57 10.66
N GLY A 157 0.61 -23.87 10.95
CA GLY A 157 -0.23 -24.84 10.24
C GLY A 157 -1.72 -24.51 10.27
N ASP A 158 -2.26 -24.08 11.42
CA ASP A 158 -3.67 -23.71 11.55
C ASP A 158 -4.02 -22.51 10.66
N LYS A 159 -3.16 -21.50 10.62
CA LYS A 159 -3.37 -20.34 9.73
C LYS A 159 -3.27 -20.69 8.26
N LEU A 160 -2.39 -21.64 7.90
CA LEU A 160 -2.32 -22.14 6.54
C LEU A 160 -3.63 -22.86 6.17
N HIS A 161 -4.17 -23.64 7.07
CA HIS A 161 -5.44 -24.33 6.88
C HIS A 161 -6.61 -23.33 6.72
N ASP A 162 -6.71 -22.32 7.60
CA ASP A 162 -7.70 -21.26 7.50
C ASP A 162 -7.61 -20.52 6.15
N PHE A 163 -6.37 -20.21 5.74
CA PHE A 163 -6.13 -19.54 4.46
C PHE A 163 -6.62 -20.39 3.28
N GLU A 164 -6.29 -21.67 3.26
CA GLU A 164 -6.74 -22.58 2.18
C GLU A 164 -8.25 -22.81 2.19
N ASN A 165 -8.87 -22.82 3.35
CA ASN A 165 -10.34 -22.89 3.46
C ASN A 165 -11.02 -21.66 2.87
N HIS A 166 -10.39 -20.48 2.97
CA HIS A 166 -10.96 -19.22 2.48
C HIS A 166 -10.62 -18.94 1.00
N TRP A 167 -9.35 -19.16 0.61
CA TRP A 167 -8.82 -18.76 -0.71
C TRP A 167 -8.65 -19.95 -1.68
N GLY A 168 -8.82 -21.17 -1.22
CA GLY A 168 -8.54 -22.39 -1.95
C GLY A 168 -7.11 -22.86 -1.80
N PRO A 169 -6.79 -24.06 -2.35
CA PRO A 169 -5.49 -24.70 -2.19
C PRO A 169 -4.37 -23.85 -2.81
N ILE A 170 -3.23 -23.79 -2.12
CA ILE A 170 -2.04 -23.07 -2.60
C ILE A 170 -1.28 -23.95 -3.60
N ASN A 171 -1.35 -23.61 -4.89
CA ASN A 171 -0.75 -24.38 -5.98
C ASN A 171 0.30 -23.59 -6.77
N ASP A 172 0.41 -22.28 -6.54
CA ASP A 172 1.33 -21.39 -7.23
C ASP A 172 1.99 -20.37 -6.29
N THR A 173 2.97 -19.65 -6.83
CA THR A 173 3.72 -18.64 -6.08
C THR A 173 2.85 -17.45 -5.67
N VAL A 174 1.77 -17.14 -6.38
CA VAL A 174 0.85 -16.03 -6.03
C VAL A 174 0.08 -16.36 -4.77
N SER A 175 -0.55 -17.53 -4.72
CA SER A 175 -1.29 -17.98 -3.54
C SER A 175 -0.36 -18.22 -2.35
N MET A 176 0.86 -18.75 -2.59
CA MET A 176 1.88 -18.92 -1.56
C MET A 176 2.30 -17.57 -0.95
N ILE A 177 2.69 -16.60 -1.77
CA ILE A 177 3.14 -15.29 -1.26
C ILE A 177 1.99 -14.51 -0.63
N HIS A 178 0.74 -14.67 -1.10
CA HIS A 178 -0.44 -14.08 -0.49
C HIS A 178 -0.61 -14.55 0.97
N PHE A 179 -0.41 -15.84 1.24
CA PHE A 179 -0.35 -16.37 2.61
C PHE A 179 0.84 -15.79 3.40
N LEU A 180 2.04 -15.80 2.80
CA LEU A 180 3.27 -15.34 3.46
C LEU A 180 3.28 -13.84 3.76
N LEU A 181 2.49 -13.03 3.11
CA LEU A 181 2.28 -11.63 3.47
C LEU A 181 1.43 -11.44 4.72
N LYS A 182 0.65 -12.47 5.15
CA LYS A 182 -0.39 -12.37 6.19
C LYS A 182 -0.10 -13.15 7.47
N TYR A 183 0.62 -14.26 7.42
CA TYR A 183 0.72 -15.24 8.52
C TYR A 183 1.08 -14.65 9.89
N LYS A 184 1.80 -13.51 9.94
CA LYS A 184 2.18 -12.82 11.18
C LYS A 184 1.10 -11.91 11.77
N TYR A 185 -0.02 -11.68 11.08
CA TYR A 185 -1.10 -10.86 11.61
C TYR A 185 -1.99 -11.69 12.56
N THR A 186 -1.49 -11.89 13.81
CA THR A 186 -2.16 -12.74 14.79
C THR A 186 -3.39 -12.09 15.39
N GLU A 187 -3.30 -10.83 15.79
CA GLU A 187 -4.35 -10.10 16.51
C GLU A 187 -5.50 -9.65 15.59
N ASN A 188 -5.24 -9.51 14.31
CA ASN A 188 -6.22 -9.12 13.31
C ASN A 188 -6.42 -10.21 12.25
N TRP A 189 -6.14 -11.49 12.58
CA TRP A 189 -6.14 -12.59 11.61
C TRP A 189 -7.42 -12.70 10.79
N GLU A 190 -8.58 -12.59 11.44
CA GLU A 190 -9.89 -12.69 10.76
C GLU A 190 -10.10 -11.62 9.67
N ARG A 191 -9.63 -10.40 9.92
CA ARG A 191 -9.66 -9.32 8.93
C ARG A 191 -8.68 -9.60 7.81
N GLU A 192 -7.43 -9.85 8.16
CA GLU A 192 -6.32 -10.03 7.22
C GLU A 192 -6.54 -11.26 6.33
N LEU A 193 -7.13 -12.34 6.89
CA LEU A 193 -7.48 -13.53 6.13
C LEU A 193 -8.40 -13.22 4.95
N ARG A 194 -9.38 -12.34 5.15
CA ARG A 194 -10.41 -12.02 4.15
C ARG A 194 -9.95 -11.00 3.12
N GLU A 195 -9.02 -10.13 3.45
CA GLU A 195 -8.54 -9.08 2.58
C GLU A 195 -7.68 -9.61 1.43
N ASN A 196 -7.94 -9.17 0.20
CA ASN A 196 -7.11 -9.53 -0.94
C ASN A 196 -5.94 -8.55 -1.09
N TYR A 197 -4.74 -8.96 -0.70
CA TYR A 197 -3.54 -8.13 -0.83
C TYR A 197 -3.01 -8.02 -2.27
N LEU A 198 -3.41 -8.94 -3.14
CA LEU A 198 -2.91 -9.05 -4.52
C LEU A 198 -4.06 -8.99 -5.54
N PRO A 199 -4.94 -7.98 -5.50
CA PRO A 199 -6.14 -7.94 -6.34
C PRO A 199 -5.82 -7.62 -7.79
N LEU A 200 -4.66 -7.00 -8.09
CA LEU A 200 -4.34 -6.37 -9.35
C LEU A 200 -2.89 -6.67 -9.76
N ALA A 201 -2.67 -6.96 -11.05
CA ALA A 201 -1.32 -6.99 -11.62
C ALA A 201 -0.88 -5.57 -12.04
N PRO A 202 0.43 -5.21 -12.00
CA PRO A 202 0.91 -3.88 -12.36
C PRO A 202 0.44 -3.40 -13.73
N ALA A 203 0.46 -4.27 -14.73
CA ALA A 203 0.03 -3.95 -16.10
C ALA A 203 -1.42 -3.45 -16.20
N ALA A 204 -2.28 -3.78 -15.22
CA ALA A 204 -3.66 -3.31 -15.22
C ALA A 204 -3.81 -1.83 -14.85
N LEU A 205 -2.77 -1.21 -14.25
CA LEU A 205 -2.77 0.22 -13.94
C LEU A 205 -2.56 1.10 -15.18
N GLY A 206 -1.77 0.67 -16.15
CA GLY A 206 -1.34 1.48 -17.30
C GLY A 206 -2.50 2.08 -18.11
N LYS A 207 -3.67 1.41 -18.09
CA LYS A 207 -4.88 1.94 -18.79
C LYS A 207 -5.40 3.26 -18.21
N HIS A 208 -5.09 3.55 -16.94
CA HIS A 208 -5.56 4.76 -16.26
C HIS A 208 -4.65 5.98 -16.54
N PHE A 209 -3.36 5.77 -16.82
CA PHE A 209 -2.34 6.81 -16.84
C PHE A 209 -1.93 7.29 -18.23
N LYS A 210 -2.88 7.39 -19.17
CA LYS A 210 -2.62 7.79 -20.57
C LYS A 210 -2.01 9.18 -20.73
N GLU A 211 -2.22 10.06 -19.77
CA GLU A 211 -1.77 11.45 -19.75
C GLU A 211 -0.60 11.68 -18.77
N TYR A 212 0.02 10.59 -18.35
CA TYR A 212 1.12 10.61 -17.42
C TYR A 212 2.32 9.84 -17.96
N GLU A 213 3.48 10.42 -17.82
CA GLU A 213 4.76 9.77 -18.07
C GLU A 213 5.19 8.97 -16.83
N THR A 214 5.68 7.76 -17.03
CA THR A 214 6.33 6.98 -15.96
C THR A 214 7.76 7.48 -15.76
N VAL A 215 7.99 8.16 -14.63
CA VAL A 215 9.32 8.66 -14.24
C VAL A 215 10.15 7.59 -13.54
N TYR A 216 9.48 6.75 -12.76
CA TYR A 216 10.10 5.66 -12.03
C TYR A 216 9.13 4.50 -11.89
N GLU A 217 9.63 3.29 -12.13
CA GLU A 217 8.90 2.05 -11.88
C GLU A 217 9.84 0.99 -11.34
N ARG A 218 9.43 0.33 -10.27
CA ARG A 218 10.11 -0.82 -9.69
C ARG A 218 9.07 -1.78 -9.13
N PHE A 219 9.14 -3.03 -9.56
CA PHE A 219 8.29 -4.11 -9.03
C PHE A 219 9.17 -5.24 -8.53
N ASP A 220 9.27 -5.39 -7.21
CA ASP A 220 10.18 -6.33 -6.57
C ASP A 220 9.65 -6.92 -5.27
N ALA A 221 10.39 -7.89 -4.74
CA ALA A 221 10.16 -8.41 -3.41
C ALA A 221 10.67 -7.42 -2.37
N LEU A 222 9.83 -7.09 -1.39
CA LEU A 222 10.23 -6.18 -0.33
C LEU A 222 11.27 -6.84 0.58
N PRO A 223 12.49 -6.28 0.73
CA PRO A 223 13.58 -6.91 1.50
C PRO A 223 13.19 -7.31 2.92
N TYR A 224 12.35 -6.51 3.57
CA TYR A 224 11.82 -6.82 4.90
C TYR A 224 11.00 -8.13 4.90
N ILE A 225 10.14 -8.35 3.91
CA ILE A 225 9.33 -9.58 3.79
C ILE A 225 10.23 -10.78 3.48
N VAL A 226 11.18 -10.62 2.54
CA VAL A 226 12.15 -11.67 2.21
C VAL A 226 12.92 -12.10 3.45
N HIS A 227 13.45 -11.15 4.21
CA HIS A 227 14.17 -11.44 5.46
C HIS A 227 13.27 -12.14 6.48
N GLN A 228 12.05 -11.65 6.70
CA GLN A 228 11.10 -12.23 7.65
C GLN A 228 10.76 -13.69 7.28
N VAL A 229 10.44 -13.95 6.01
CA VAL A 229 10.10 -15.30 5.53
C VAL A 229 11.31 -16.23 5.62
N SER A 230 12.50 -15.74 5.30
CA SER A 230 13.75 -16.50 5.44
C SER A 230 14.03 -16.86 6.89
N GLN A 231 13.86 -15.95 7.84
CA GLN A 231 14.07 -16.21 9.27
C GLN A 231 13.07 -17.19 9.84
N ASP A 232 11.81 -17.10 9.46
CA ASP A 232 10.75 -17.91 10.05
C ASP A 232 10.65 -19.31 9.42
N PHE A 233 10.97 -19.44 8.14
CA PHE A 233 10.73 -20.68 7.38
C PHE A 233 11.97 -21.21 6.64
N GLY A 234 13.09 -20.48 6.62
CA GLY A 234 14.25 -20.84 5.81
C GLY A 234 13.98 -20.78 4.30
N LEU A 235 12.95 -20.06 3.85
CA LEU A 235 12.55 -19.95 2.46
C LEU A 235 13.12 -18.68 1.81
N ASP A 236 13.59 -18.81 0.58
CA ASP A 236 13.90 -17.66 -0.27
C ASP A 236 12.68 -17.32 -1.15
N VAL A 237 12.15 -16.11 -0.96
CA VAL A 237 11.05 -15.54 -1.77
C VAL A 237 11.49 -14.28 -2.50
N SER A 238 12.79 -14.00 -2.59
CA SER A 238 13.35 -12.79 -3.22
C SER A 238 13.03 -12.67 -4.70
N TYR A 239 12.74 -13.79 -5.36
CA TYR A 239 12.36 -13.85 -6.77
C TYR A 239 10.85 -13.62 -7.03
N ILE A 240 10.04 -13.40 -5.98
CA ILE A 240 8.60 -13.18 -6.10
C ILE A 240 8.30 -11.70 -5.82
N PRO A 241 8.20 -10.85 -6.85
CA PRO A 241 7.89 -9.45 -6.64
C PRO A 241 6.46 -9.29 -6.11
N THR A 242 6.28 -8.38 -5.16
CA THR A 242 4.99 -8.13 -4.51
C THR A 242 4.65 -6.66 -4.37
N HIS A 243 5.66 -5.77 -4.42
CA HIS A 243 5.47 -4.35 -4.16
C HIS A 243 5.88 -3.53 -5.39
N LEU A 244 4.92 -2.75 -5.90
CA LEU A 244 5.14 -1.79 -6.97
C LEU A 244 5.46 -0.43 -6.36
N HIS A 245 6.54 0.19 -6.83
CA HIS A 245 6.90 1.58 -6.61
C HIS A 245 6.80 2.30 -7.95
N LEU A 246 5.89 3.25 -8.07
CA LEU A 246 5.61 3.94 -9.33
C LEU A 246 5.55 5.44 -9.09
N ILE A 247 6.25 6.22 -9.91
CA ILE A 247 6.13 7.67 -9.97
C ILE A 247 5.67 8.07 -11.36
N LEU A 248 4.57 8.76 -11.39
CA LEU A 248 3.93 9.28 -12.58
C LEU A 248 4.02 10.81 -12.57
N ARG A 249 4.42 11.40 -13.69
CA ARG A 249 4.43 12.85 -13.92
C ARG A 249 3.39 13.21 -14.97
N LYS A 250 2.58 14.24 -14.72
CA LYS A 250 1.63 14.76 -15.69
C LYS A 250 2.38 15.28 -16.92
N GLU A 251 1.97 14.83 -18.10
CA GLU A 251 2.44 15.41 -19.34
C GLU A 251 1.93 16.84 -19.48
N GLY A 252 2.80 17.74 -19.91
CA GLY A 252 2.53 19.19 -20.05
C GLY A 252 1.61 19.55 -21.21
#